data_fa30350433a3d88fc65040d852d74072
#
_entry.id   fa30350433a3d88fc65040d852d74072
#
_cell.length_a   1.000
_cell.length_b   1.000
_cell.length_c   1.000
_cell.angle_alpha   90.00
_cell.angle_beta   90.00
_cell.angle_gamma   90.00
#
_symmetry.space_group_name_H-M   'P 1'
#
loop_
_entity.id
_entity.type
_entity.pdbx_description
1 polymer ?
#
loop_
_entity_poly.entity_id
_entity_poly.type
_entity_poly.pdbx_seq_one_letter_code
_entity_poly.pdbx_strand_id
1 'polypeptide(L)'
;MSKIFLHLQKVHDLVHDLEHYSLINHSKNLLKQKDFTAPKIFTGGVNILLWNQLNESEKANALSKSWYVYYSFRDAKTGKLKRMPNIKGNVNKLKTKKERIDYLNAMGVALEFLLERGFNPNITNNIEELLDRKQSETSKVNNTSIAIPKENIAIPSKTIAIPTETIAIPSKTIAIPSENIAIPEILSIKEAFEFALNLKKNTIRDTSYKNFELRIRKFRKSLDENKPITHITKKVMNDYLNEVLINSSARNRNNTRADFSSLFQVLEDNEIITDNIAKKINVLKSNPERNKTYTSEMQKDIYSFLEKNDQILLLFIKFVSYNFLRPIEVCELKIKDIDLIGKRIYLRTKNKTVKIKIIPEILIDDLPDLSRYNPDSFLFTPTGFGQDWITEPNNKRDYFSKRFKEVVKTHFNLNKDYGMYSFRHTFITKLYREMRKSSSQFETKSKLMLITGHSTMTALEKYLRDIDAELPEDYSNLLK
;
A
#
# COMPACT_ATOMS: atom_id res chain seq x y z
N MET A 1 -28.65 -16.57 10.69
CA MET A 1 -27.65 -15.78 9.95
C MET A 1 -28.25 -15.41 8.60
N SER A 2 -28.10 -14.15 8.16
CA SER A 2 -28.62 -13.75 6.85
C SER A 2 -27.92 -14.55 5.74
N LYS A 3 -28.69 -15.11 4.78
CA LYS A 3 -28.14 -15.84 3.62
C LYS A 3 -27.08 -15.04 2.84
N ILE A 4 -27.22 -13.72 2.80
CA ILE A 4 -26.26 -12.76 2.24
C ILE A 4 -24.87 -12.85 2.92
N PHE A 5 -24.80 -13.05 4.23
CA PHE A 5 -23.54 -13.10 4.95
C PHE A 5 -22.68 -14.31 4.55
N LEU A 6 -23.29 -15.48 4.38
CA LEU A 6 -22.57 -16.69 3.93
C LEU A 6 -21.97 -16.50 2.52
N HIS A 7 -22.69 -15.77 1.66
CA HIS A 7 -22.22 -15.47 0.30
C HIS A 7 -21.10 -14.43 0.28
N LEU A 8 -21.18 -13.39 1.12
CA LEU A 8 -20.13 -12.39 1.24
C LEU A 8 -18.83 -12.97 1.81
N GLN A 9 -18.90 -13.98 2.66
CA GLN A 9 -17.71 -14.66 3.19
C GLN A 9 -17.01 -15.50 2.12
N LYS A 10 -17.76 -16.20 1.25
CA LYS A 10 -17.18 -16.88 0.08
C LYS A 10 -16.56 -15.91 -0.92
N VAL A 11 -17.15 -14.73 -1.11
CA VAL A 11 -16.62 -13.68 -2.00
C VAL A 11 -15.41 -12.99 -1.37
N HIS A 12 -15.37 -12.85 -0.05
CA HIS A 12 -14.20 -12.31 0.66
C HIS A 12 -12.94 -13.14 0.41
N ASP A 13 -13.06 -14.48 0.45
CA ASP A 13 -11.93 -15.39 0.22
C ASP A 13 -11.48 -15.33 -1.26
N LEU A 14 -12.42 -15.12 -2.19
CA LEU A 14 -12.15 -14.92 -3.63
C LEU A 14 -11.64 -13.52 -3.97
N VAL A 15 -12.05 -12.47 -3.25
CA VAL A 15 -11.61 -11.07 -3.49
C VAL A 15 -10.15 -10.88 -3.09
N HIS A 16 -9.62 -11.65 -2.14
CA HIS A 16 -8.18 -11.68 -1.87
C HIS A 16 -7.35 -12.15 -3.07
N ASP A 17 -7.92 -13.03 -3.90
CA ASP A 17 -7.30 -13.46 -5.18
C ASP A 17 -7.67 -12.52 -6.35
N LEU A 18 -8.77 -11.76 -6.24
CA LEU A 18 -9.36 -10.91 -7.29
C LEU A 18 -9.01 -9.42 -7.17
N GLU A 19 -8.15 -8.99 -6.27
CA GLU A 19 -7.66 -7.59 -6.24
C GLU A 19 -7.07 -7.13 -7.58
N HIS A 20 -6.79 -8.06 -8.48
CA HIS A 20 -6.35 -7.80 -9.85
C HIS A 20 -7.46 -7.62 -10.89
N TYR A 21 -8.70 -8.06 -10.62
CA TYR A 21 -9.78 -8.07 -11.62
C TYR A 21 -10.79 -6.93 -11.52
N SER A 22 -10.91 -6.28 -10.37
CA SER A 22 -11.96 -5.27 -10.09
C SER A 22 -11.78 -3.94 -10.84
N LEU A 23 -10.60 -3.66 -11.39
CA LEU A 23 -10.25 -2.34 -11.95
C LEU A 23 -10.54 -2.16 -13.44
N ILE A 24 -10.86 -3.23 -14.17
CA ILE A 24 -10.96 -3.16 -15.64
C ILE A 24 -12.33 -2.72 -16.13
N ASN A 25 -13.37 -2.78 -15.32
CA ASN A 25 -14.75 -2.78 -15.83
C ASN A 25 -15.67 -1.61 -15.44
N HIS A 26 -15.14 -0.53 -14.86
CA HIS A 26 -15.99 0.61 -14.41
C HIS A 26 -16.39 1.60 -15.52
N SER A 27 -15.89 1.46 -16.74
CA SER A 27 -15.94 2.54 -17.73
C SER A 27 -17.11 2.54 -18.74
N LYS A 28 -18.04 1.60 -18.71
CA LYS A 28 -19.10 1.51 -19.74
C LYS A 28 -20.53 1.85 -19.31
N ASN A 29 -20.80 2.25 -18.06
CA ASN A 29 -22.19 2.45 -17.56
C ASN A 29 -22.53 3.88 -17.14
N LEU A 30 -22.10 4.91 -17.86
CA LEU A 30 -22.34 6.32 -17.49
C LEU A 30 -23.72 6.87 -17.87
N LEU A 31 -24.65 6.07 -18.43
CA LEU A 31 -26.00 6.55 -18.87
C LEU A 31 -27.19 5.70 -18.40
N LYS A 32 -27.00 4.68 -17.55
CA LYS A 32 -28.13 3.98 -16.91
C LYS A 32 -28.19 4.29 -15.43
N GLN A 33 -29.34 4.74 -14.98
CA GLN A 33 -29.63 4.95 -13.56
C GLN A 33 -29.36 3.63 -12.80
N LYS A 34 -28.36 3.62 -11.90
CA LYS A 34 -28.03 2.41 -11.14
C LYS A 34 -29.20 1.98 -10.26
N ASP A 35 -29.46 0.68 -10.20
CA ASP A 35 -30.53 0.11 -9.39
C ASP A 35 -30.20 0.03 -7.90
N PHE A 36 -29.02 0.47 -7.51
CA PHE A 36 -28.56 0.45 -6.11
C PHE A 36 -27.70 1.67 -5.78
N THR A 37 -27.61 2.01 -4.49
CA THR A 37 -26.62 2.97 -3.98
C THR A 37 -25.33 2.26 -3.62
N ALA A 38 -24.19 2.90 -3.84
CA ALA A 38 -22.91 2.37 -3.38
C ALA A 38 -22.97 2.02 -1.87
N PRO A 39 -22.46 0.86 -1.45
CA PRO A 39 -22.44 0.46 -0.06
C PRO A 39 -21.72 1.47 0.82
N LYS A 40 -22.28 1.80 1.98
CA LYS A 40 -21.74 2.74 2.96
C LYS A 40 -21.55 2.04 4.30
N ILE A 41 -20.57 2.51 5.08
CA ILE A 41 -20.24 1.96 6.39
C ILE A 41 -20.81 2.87 7.50
N PHE A 42 -21.46 2.26 8.49
CA PHE A 42 -21.84 2.92 9.73
C PHE A 42 -20.88 2.51 10.86
N THR A 43 -20.30 3.50 11.53
CA THR A 43 -19.19 3.37 12.48
C THR A 43 -19.59 3.74 13.92
N GLY A 44 -20.78 3.32 14.34
CA GLY A 44 -21.25 3.57 15.70
C GLY A 44 -21.65 5.02 16.00
N GLY A 45 -21.87 5.85 14.94
CA GLY A 45 -22.31 7.25 15.07
C GLY A 45 -21.19 8.25 15.23
N VAL A 46 -19.93 7.84 15.03
CA VAL A 46 -18.75 8.74 15.07
C VAL A 46 -18.10 8.88 13.71
N ASN A 47 -17.50 10.03 13.45
CA ASN A 47 -16.69 10.23 12.26
C ASN A 47 -15.33 9.53 12.45
N ILE A 48 -15.10 8.48 11.69
CA ILE A 48 -13.89 7.66 11.79
C ILE A 48 -12.60 8.42 11.49
N LEU A 49 -12.66 9.49 10.69
CA LEU A 49 -11.50 10.35 10.39
C LEU A 49 -11.07 11.16 11.61
N LEU A 50 -12.02 11.46 12.51
CA LEU A 50 -11.77 12.21 13.74
C LEU A 50 -11.55 11.29 14.95
N TRP A 51 -11.41 9.98 14.75
CA TRP A 51 -11.26 9.00 15.84
C TRP A 51 -10.17 9.34 16.85
N ASN A 52 -9.05 9.88 16.38
CA ASN A 52 -7.93 10.24 17.26
C ASN A 52 -8.20 11.48 18.13
N GLN A 53 -9.25 12.24 17.84
CA GLN A 53 -9.68 13.40 18.61
C GLN A 53 -10.72 13.02 19.67
N LEU A 54 -11.31 11.81 19.58
CA LEU A 54 -12.28 11.32 20.56
C LEU A 54 -11.58 10.93 21.87
N ASN A 55 -12.24 11.18 22.98
CA ASN A 55 -11.79 10.67 24.27
C ASN A 55 -12.06 9.17 24.42
N GLU A 56 -11.51 8.52 25.44
CA GLU A 56 -11.61 7.06 25.59
C GLU A 56 -13.07 6.60 25.83
N SER A 57 -13.88 7.40 26.53
CA SER A 57 -15.30 7.11 26.75
C SER A 57 -16.09 7.13 25.42
N GLU A 58 -15.83 8.10 24.57
CA GLU A 58 -16.47 8.21 23.25
C GLU A 58 -16.05 7.05 22.31
N LYS A 59 -14.78 6.66 22.35
CA LYS A 59 -14.26 5.50 21.60
C LYS A 59 -14.91 4.21 22.08
N ALA A 60 -14.99 4.01 23.39
CA ALA A 60 -15.65 2.85 23.98
C ALA A 60 -17.16 2.81 23.64
N ASN A 61 -17.85 3.95 23.71
CA ASN A 61 -19.25 4.07 23.31
C ASN A 61 -19.45 3.75 21.83
N ALA A 62 -18.58 4.24 20.93
CA ALA A 62 -18.65 3.92 19.51
C ALA A 62 -18.44 2.42 19.24
N LEU A 63 -17.50 1.78 19.95
CA LEU A 63 -17.24 0.34 19.83
C LEU A 63 -18.35 -0.52 20.47
N SER A 64 -19.11 -0.02 21.45
CA SER A 64 -20.25 -0.72 22.03
C SER A 64 -21.45 -0.77 21.08
N LYS A 65 -21.56 0.19 20.16
CA LYS A 65 -22.63 0.23 19.15
C LYS A 65 -22.39 -0.76 18.01
N SER A 66 -23.49 -1.14 17.34
CA SER A 66 -23.41 -2.00 16.15
C SER A 66 -22.85 -1.26 14.95
N TRP A 67 -21.77 -1.77 14.37
CA TRP A 67 -21.21 -1.35 13.10
C TRP A 67 -21.74 -2.24 11.97
N TYR A 68 -21.93 -1.68 10.76
CA TYR A 68 -22.51 -2.42 9.64
C TYR A 68 -22.29 -1.72 8.29
N VAL A 69 -22.42 -2.49 7.21
CA VAL A 69 -22.56 -1.96 5.85
C VAL A 69 -24.02 -1.78 5.52
N TYR A 70 -24.37 -0.70 4.82
CA TYR A 70 -25.75 -0.43 4.38
C TYR A 70 -25.78 0.13 2.96
N TYR A 71 -26.87 -0.16 2.26
CA TYR A 71 -27.14 0.31 0.89
C TYR A 71 -28.65 0.36 0.65
N SER A 72 -29.06 0.94 -0.47
CA SER A 72 -30.44 0.90 -0.94
C SER A 72 -30.48 0.20 -2.31
N PHE A 73 -31.55 -0.52 -2.58
CA PHE A 73 -31.79 -1.20 -3.84
C PHE A 73 -33.15 -0.78 -4.40
N ARG A 74 -33.30 -0.71 -5.74
CA ARG A 74 -34.52 -0.26 -6.39
C ARG A 74 -35.61 -1.32 -6.24
N ASP A 75 -36.72 -0.92 -5.68
CA ASP A 75 -37.91 -1.75 -5.56
C ASP A 75 -38.59 -1.86 -6.91
N ALA A 76 -38.79 -3.10 -7.38
CA ALA A 76 -39.35 -3.37 -8.72
C ALA A 76 -40.81 -2.90 -8.87
N LYS A 77 -41.57 -2.79 -7.76
CA LYS A 77 -42.99 -2.37 -7.78
C LYS A 77 -43.14 -0.86 -7.79
N THR A 78 -42.30 -0.16 -7.01
CA THR A 78 -42.43 1.29 -6.80
C THR A 78 -41.43 2.11 -7.60
N GLY A 79 -40.43 1.52 -8.20
CA GLY A 79 -39.31 2.17 -8.86
C GLY A 79 -38.41 3.03 -7.97
N LYS A 80 -38.70 3.08 -6.67
CA LYS A 80 -37.95 3.89 -5.70
C LYS A 80 -36.82 3.10 -5.02
N LEU A 81 -35.74 3.79 -4.64
CA LEU A 81 -34.67 3.18 -3.86
C LEU A 81 -35.15 2.91 -2.42
N LYS A 82 -35.20 1.65 -2.02
CA LYS A 82 -35.56 1.18 -0.68
C LYS A 82 -34.32 0.73 0.06
N ARG A 83 -34.18 1.15 1.33
CA ARG A 83 -33.07 0.73 2.16
C ARG A 83 -33.15 -0.76 2.47
N MET A 84 -32.04 -1.48 2.22
CA MET A 84 -31.92 -2.90 2.49
C MET A 84 -31.51 -3.15 3.95
N PRO A 85 -31.74 -4.36 4.48
CA PRO A 85 -31.29 -4.72 5.82
C PRO A 85 -29.79 -4.50 6.00
N ASN A 86 -29.41 -3.98 7.19
CA ASN A 86 -28.01 -3.73 7.52
C ASN A 86 -27.20 -5.04 7.58
N ILE A 87 -26.05 -5.07 6.93
CA ILE A 87 -25.15 -6.24 6.88
C ILE A 87 -24.10 -6.07 7.97
N LYS A 88 -24.18 -6.87 9.02
CA LYS A 88 -23.28 -6.78 10.20
C LYS A 88 -22.14 -7.80 10.12
N GLY A 89 -22.42 -9.00 9.61
CA GLY A 89 -21.48 -10.11 9.68
C GLY A 89 -20.98 -10.36 11.10
N ASN A 90 -19.68 -10.61 11.23
CA ASN A 90 -18.98 -10.79 12.50
C ASN A 90 -18.28 -9.52 13.02
N VAL A 91 -18.48 -8.36 12.38
CA VAL A 91 -17.74 -7.12 12.69
C VAL A 91 -17.82 -6.74 14.17
N ASN A 92 -18.98 -6.94 14.79
CA ASN A 92 -19.20 -6.53 16.18
C ASN A 92 -18.55 -7.47 17.23
N LYS A 93 -17.98 -8.59 16.80
CA LYS A 93 -17.11 -9.45 17.63
C LYS A 93 -15.67 -8.97 17.68
N LEU A 94 -15.27 -8.12 16.71
CA LEU A 94 -13.93 -7.56 16.65
C LEU A 94 -13.76 -6.46 17.69
N LYS A 95 -12.61 -6.42 18.34
CA LYS A 95 -12.37 -5.55 19.51
C LYS A 95 -11.83 -4.17 19.12
N THR A 96 -11.09 -4.06 18.02
CA THR A 96 -10.43 -2.82 17.64
C THR A 96 -11.11 -2.09 16.48
N LYS A 97 -10.99 -0.75 16.46
CA LYS A 97 -11.41 0.08 15.32
C LYS A 97 -10.86 -0.41 14.00
N LYS A 98 -9.56 -0.73 13.97
CA LYS A 98 -8.86 -1.12 12.74
C LYS A 98 -9.46 -2.39 12.15
N GLU A 99 -9.57 -3.44 12.97
CA GLU A 99 -10.19 -4.70 12.54
C GLU A 99 -11.60 -4.51 12.01
N ARG A 100 -12.42 -3.68 12.69
CA ARG A 100 -13.80 -3.41 12.25
C ARG A 100 -13.85 -2.68 10.93
N ILE A 101 -12.99 -1.69 10.72
CA ILE A 101 -12.93 -0.92 9.46
C ILE A 101 -12.43 -1.79 8.32
N ASP A 102 -11.36 -2.56 8.52
CA ASP A 102 -10.81 -3.43 7.49
C ASP A 102 -11.85 -4.49 7.08
N TYR A 103 -12.56 -5.08 8.04
CA TYR A 103 -13.64 -6.03 7.79
C TYR A 103 -14.81 -5.43 7.02
N LEU A 104 -15.27 -4.22 7.40
CA LEU A 104 -16.40 -3.55 6.74
C LEU A 104 -16.05 -3.04 5.35
N ASN A 105 -14.81 -2.60 5.14
CA ASN A 105 -14.33 -2.22 3.81
C ASN A 105 -14.34 -3.43 2.86
N ALA A 106 -13.81 -4.57 3.30
CA ALA A 106 -13.84 -5.80 2.51
C ALA A 106 -15.28 -6.25 2.19
N MET A 107 -16.18 -6.18 3.16
CA MET A 107 -17.61 -6.47 2.93
C MET A 107 -18.26 -5.49 1.96
N GLY A 108 -17.94 -4.20 2.05
CA GLY A 108 -18.49 -3.18 1.15
C GLY A 108 -18.07 -3.42 -0.30
N VAL A 109 -16.78 -3.69 -0.52
CA VAL A 109 -16.23 -4.02 -1.85
C VAL A 109 -16.86 -5.29 -2.42
N ALA A 110 -16.95 -6.36 -1.62
CA ALA A 110 -17.57 -7.61 -2.06
C ALA A 110 -19.07 -7.45 -2.41
N LEU A 111 -19.79 -6.65 -1.64
CA LEU A 111 -21.19 -6.34 -1.91
C LEU A 111 -21.36 -5.52 -3.20
N GLU A 112 -20.55 -4.49 -3.40
CA GLU A 112 -20.58 -3.66 -4.61
C GLU A 112 -20.30 -4.49 -5.86
N PHE A 113 -19.29 -5.36 -5.80
CA PHE A 113 -18.95 -6.30 -6.85
C PHE A 113 -20.11 -7.23 -7.24
N LEU A 114 -20.84 -7.77 -6.26
CA LEU A 114 -22.01 -8.61 -6.51
C LEU A 114 -23.17 -7.81 -7.12
N LEU A 115 -23.44 -6.61 -6.61
CA LEU A 115 -24.50 -5.73 -7.12
C LEU A 115 -24.24 -5.30 -8.56
N GLU A 116 -23.01 -5.03 -8.92
CA GLU A 116 -22.60 -4.70 -10.30
C GLU A 116 -22.75 -5.88 -11.27
N ARG A 117 -22.72 -7.11 -10.76
CA ARG A 117 -22.97 -8.34 -11.53
C ARG A 117 -24.43 -8.76 -11.57
N GLY A 118 -25.33 -7.93 -11.06
CA GLY A 118 -26.75 -8.17 -11.11
C GLY A 118 -27.31 -8.95 -9.92
N PHE A 119 -26.58 -9.00 -8.80
CA PHE A 119 -27.13 -9.51 -7.55
C PHE A 119 -28.36 -8.71 -7.15
N ASN A 120 -29.48 -9.41 -6.97
CA ASN A 120 -30.73 -8.82 -6.57
C ASN A 120 -31.10 -9.31 -5.14
N PRO A 121 -31.12 -8.43 -4.13
CA PRO A 121 -31.38 -8.82 -2.75
C PRO A 121 -32.81 -9.34 -2.49
N ASN A 122 -33.73 -9.19 -3.43
CA ASN A 122 -35.12 -9.55 -3.31
C ASN A 122 -35.46 -10.94 -3.89
N ILE A 123 -34.51 -11.61 -4.54
CA ILE A 123 -34.69 -12.95 -5.15
C ILE A 123 -33.59 -13.91 -4.72
N THR A 124 -33.76 -15.17 -5.02
CA THR A 124 -32.68 -16.17 -4.85
C THR A 124 -31.67 -16.01 -6.00
N ASN A 125 -30.40 -15.79 -5.66
CA ASN A 125 -29.33 -15.62 -6.63
C ASN A 125 -28.46 -16.90 -6.66
N ASN A 126 -28.03 -17.30 -7.87
CA ASN A 126 -26.95 -18.25 -8.05
C ASN A 126 -25.61 -17.47 -8.01
N ILE A 127 -24.88 -17.58 -6.92
CA ILE A 127 -23.66 -16.81 -6.71
C ILE A 127 -22.53 -17.26 -7.65
N GLU A 128 -22.43 -18.54 -7.94
CA GLU A 128 -21.41 -19.08 -8.86
C GLU A 128 -21.59 -18.49 -10.27
N GLU A 129 -22.83 -18.44 -10.75
CA GLU A 129 -23.15 -17.80 -12.04
C GLU A 129 -22.84 -16.30 -12.04
N LEU A 130 -23.07 -15.59 -10.92
CA LEU A 130 -22.76 -14.17 -10.80
C LEU A 130 -21.24 -13.91 -10.74
N LEU A 131 -20.46 -14.84 -10.22
CA LEU A 131 -19.00 -14.75 -10.20
C LEU A 131 -18.40 -14.98 -11.59
N ASP A 132 -18.97 -15.86 -12.39
CA ASP A 132 -18.49 -16.20 -13.74
C ASP A 132 -18.97 -15.23 -14.83
N ARG A 133 -20.00 -14.41 -14.59
CA ARG A 133 -20.51 -13.44 -15.56
C ARG A 133 -19.45 -12.42 -15.97
N LYS A 134 -19.04 -12.46 -17.23
CA LYS A 134 -18.35 -11.36 -17.88
C LYS A 134 -19.33 -10.22 -18.10
N GLN A 135 -18.94 -8.97 -17.87
CA GLN A 135 -19.80 -7.77 -17.87
C GLN A 135 -20.55 -7.43 -19.19
N SER A 136 -20.55 -8.28 -20.19
CA SER A 136 -21.10 -7.97 -21.52
C SER A 136 -22.58 -8.37 -21.75
N GLU A 137 -23.28 -9.00 -20.81
CA GLU A 137 -24.58 -9.62 -21.08
C GLU A 137 -25.78 -9.11 -20.27
N THR A 138 -25.72 -7.97 -19.62
CA THR A 138 -26.87 -7.40 -18.88
C THR A 138 -27.90 -6.67 -19.76
N SER A 139 -28.17 -7.14 -20.96
CA SER A 139 -29.14 -6.45 -21.86
C SER A 139 -30.14 -7.38 -22.51
N LYS A 140 -30.56 -8.47 -21.92
CA LYS A 140 -31.78 -9.22 -22.35
C LYS A 140 -32.13 -10.29 -21.31
N VAL A 141 -33.02 -10.02 -20.39
CA VAL A 141 -33.90 -11.05 -19.82
C VAL A 141 -35.30 -10.45 -19.76
N ASN A 142 -36.09 -10.78 -20.76
CA ASN A 142 -37.54 -10.60 -20.77
C ASN A 142 -38.19 -11.67 -19.88
N ASN A 143 -39.29 -11.25 -19.26
CA ASN A 143 -40.20 -12.07 -18.48
C ASN A 143 -40.56 -13.40 -19.18
N THR A 144 -40.33 -14.48 -18.50
CA THR A 144 -41.13 -15.71 -18.72
C THR A 144 -41.32 -16.42 -17.38
N SER A 145 -42.54 -16.48 -16.96
CA SER A 145 -43.05 -17.24 -15.82
C SER A 145 -42.94 -18.75 -16.10
N ILE A 146 -42.28 -19.50 -15.23
CA ILE A 146 -42.40 -20.96 -15.24
C ILE A 146 -42.65 -21.44 -13.79
N ALA A 147 -43.66 -22.33 -13.72
CA ALA A 147 -44.25 -22.90 -12.51
C ALA A 147 -43.31 -23.82 -11.74
N ILE A 148 -43.58 -23.92 -10.45
CA ILE A 148 -42.92 -24.74 -9.44
C ILE A 148 -43.47 -26.15 -9.44
N PRO A 149 -42.65 -27.22 -9.33
CA PRO A 149 -43.04 -28.43 -8.65
C PRO A 149 -42.47 -28.50 -7.24
N LYS A 150 -43.33 -28.85 -6.28
CA LYS A 150 -42.99 -29.18 -4.90
C LYS A 150 -42.46 -30.62 -4.84
N GLU A 151 -41.31 -30.80 -4.22
CA GLU A 151 -40.98 -32.12 -3.65
C GLU A 151 -40.37 -31.94 -2.25
N ASN A 152 -40.93 -32.71 -1.32
CA ASN A 152 -40.57 -32.80 0.08
C ASN A 152 -39.37 -33.71 0.28
N ILE A 153 -38.33 -33.24 0.97
CA ILE A 153 -37.32 -34.13 1.55
C ILE A 153 -37.18 -33.80 3.04
N ALA A 154 -37.48 -34.85 3.86
CA ALA A 154 -37.39 -34.85 5.31
C ALA A 154 -35.93 -34.97 5.76
N ILE A 155 -35.56 -34.20 6.80
CA ILE A 155 -34.26 -34.26 7.48
C ILE A 155 -34.45 -34.92 8.84
N PRO A 156 -33.69 -35.98 9.18
CA PRO A 156 -33.77 -36.59 10.52
C PRO A 156 -32.89 -35.78 11.52
N SER A 157 -33.50 -35.43 12.65
CA SER A 157 -32.85 -34.84 13.82
C SER A 157 -32.07 -35.91 14.60
N LYS A 158 -30.76 -35.69 14.80
CA LYS A 158 -30.00 -36.40 15.84
C LYS A 158 -29.52 -35.39 16.88
N THR A 159 -30.08 -35.56 18.08
CA THR A 159 -29.70 -34.87 19.32
C THR A 159 -28.47 -35.57 19.90
N ILE A 160 -27.38 -34.84 20.11
CA ILE A 160 -26.23 -35.32 20.89
C ILE A 160 -26.21 -34.56 22.21
N ALA A 161 -26.35 -35.31 23.29
CA ALA A 161 -26.25 -34.83 24.66
C ALA A 161 -24.78 -34.70 25.07
N ILE A 162 -24.43 -33.59 25.71
CA ILE A 162 -23.11 -33.34 26.32
C ILE A 162 -23.23 -33.62 27.84
N PRO A 163 -22.37 -34.46 28.42
CA PRO A 163 -22.36 -34.67 29.87
C PRO A 163 -21.67 -33.51 30.58
N THR A 164 -22.28 -33.04 31.65
CA THR A 164 -21.73 -32.04 32.59
C THR A 164 -20.98 -32.79 33.69
N GLU A 165 -19.67 -32.76 33.71
CA GLU A 165 -18.88 -33.19 34.85
C GLU A 165 -18.44 -31.97 35.65
N THR A 166 -18.84 -31.95 36.91
CA THR A 166 -18.49 -30.96 37.92
C THR A 166 -17.19 -31.42 38.61
N ILE A 167 -16.09 -30.73 38.40
CA ILE A 167 -14.84 -30.98 39.11
C ILE A 167 -14.76 -30.06 40.33
N ALA A 168 -14.79 -30.68 41.54
CA ALA A 168 -14.57 -29.99 42.81
C ALA A 168 -13.06 -29.71 42.99
N ILE A 169 -12.71 -28.46 43.30
CA ILE A 169 -11.34 -28.03 43.61
C ILE A 169 -11.13 -28.12 45.13
N PRO A 170 -10.18 -28.87 45.65
CA PRO A 170 -9.87 -28.86 47.08
C PRO A 170 -8.98 -27.64 47.43
N SER A 171 -9.44 -26.87 48.41
CA SER A 171 -8.68 -25.77 49.04
C SER A 171 -7.49 -26.33 49.83
N LYS A 172 -6.30 -26.13 49.32
CA LYS A 172 -5.07 -26.28 50.11
C LYS A 172 -4.43 -24.91 50.28
N THR A 173 -4.49 -24.41 51.52
CA THR A 173 -3.72 -23.25 51.96
C THR A 173 -2.21 -23.60 51.92
N ILE A 174 -1.50 -22.99 50.97
CA ILE A 174 -0.04 -23.07 50.92
C ILE A 174 0.49 -21.78 51.53
N ALA A 175 1.24 -21.93 52.62
CA ALA A 175 2.02 -20.85 53.22
C ALA A 175 3.03 -20.33 52.21
N ILE A 176 3.02 -19.03 51.95
CA ILE A 176 3.97 -18.34 51.07
C ILE A 176 5.26 -18.14 51.88
N PRO A 177 6.39 -18.71 51.46
CA PRO A 177 7.68 -18.27 51.99
C PRO A 177 7.96 -16.84 51.51
N SER A 178 8.39 -15.96 52.39
CA SER A 178 8.86 -14.63 52.06
C SER A 178 10.19 -14.75 51.28
N GLU A 179 10.07 -14.97 49.98
CA GLU A 179 11.21 -14.82 49.06
C GLU A 179 11.39 -13.34 48.72
N ASN A 180 12.62 -12.87 48.90
CA ASN A 180 13.06 -11.55 48.48
C ASN A 180 12.59 -11.28 47.06
N ILE A 181 11.72 -10.28 46.91
CA ILE A 181 11.35 -9.72 45.59
C ILE A 181 12.65 -9.13 45.08
N ALA A 182 13.34 -9.83 44.17
CA ALA A 182 14.46 -9.29 43.43
C ALA A 182 13.90 -8.10 42.64
N ILE A 183 14.41 -6.90 42.95
CA ILE A 183 14.13 -5.68 42.14
C ILE A 183 14.53 -6.04 40.73
N PRO A 184 13.65 -5.91 39.71
CA PRO A 184 14.02 -6.24 38.34
C PRO A 184 15.27 -5.45 37.97
N GLU A 185 16.31 -6.15 37.54
CA GLU A 185 17.62 -5.56 37.20
C GLU A 185 17.40 -4.61 36.04
N ILE A 186 17.51 -3.28 36.29
CA ILE A 186 17.26 -2.26 35.27
C ILE A 186 18.43 -2.33 34.29
N LEU A 187 18.14 -2.78 33.06
CA LEU A 187 19.13 -2.90 32.00
C LEU A 187 19.85 -1.58 31.73
N SER A 188 21.13 -1.66 31.43
CA SER A 188 21.92 -0.55 30.92
C SER A 188 21.40 -0.12 29.52
N ILE A 189 21.71 1.10 29.09
CA ILE A 189 21.41 1.59 27.74
C ILE A 189 21.98 0.65 26.69
N LYS A 190 23.20 0.14 26.92
CA LYS A 190 23.85 -0.81 26.01
C LYS A 190 23.03 -2.08 25.84
N GLU A 191 22.69 -2.74 26.92
CA GLU A 191 21.96 -4.02 26.91
C GLU A 191 20.56 -3.86 26.34
N ALA A 192 19.82 -2.83 26.75
CA ALA A 192 18.50 -2.54 26.24
C ALA A 192 18.49 -2.28 24.72
N PHE A 193 19.47 -1.52 24.21
CA PHE A 193 19.58 -1.25 22.79
C PHE A 193 19.99 -2.49 21.98
N GLU A 194 20.93 -3.29 22.48
CA GLU A 194 21.34 -4.54 21.83
C GLU A 194 20.18 -5.54 21.76
N PHE A 195 19.42 -5.69 22.85
CA PHE A 195 18.20 -6.49 22.87
C PHE A 195 17.22 -6.06 21.79
N ALA A 196 16.86 -4.76 21.76
CA ALA A 196 15.89 -4.23 20.80
C ALA A 196 16.40 -4.30 19.35
N LEU A 197 17.69 -4.05 19.10
CA LEU A 197 18.30 -4.20 17.78
C LEU A 197 18.26 -5.65 17.28
N ASN A 198 18.53 -6.62 18.14
CA ASN A 198 18.48 -8.04 17.78
C ASN A 198 17.07 -8.47 17.37
N LEU A 199 16.04 -8.04 18.09
CA LEU A 199 14.64 -8.31 17.71
C LEU A 199 14.28 -7.62 16.40
N LYS A 200 14.67 -6.35 16.20
CA LYS A 200 14.40 -5.60 14.96
C LYS A 200 15.07 -6.21 13.74
N LYS A 201 16.26 -6.77 13.89
CA LYS A 201 16.99 -7.44 12.79
C LYS A 201 16.16 -8.56 12.15
N ASN A 202 15.37 -9.28 12.95
CA ASN A 202 14.55 -10.38 12.48
C ASN A 202 13.15 -9.95 11.99
N THR A 203 12.71 -8.70 12.28
CA THR A 203 11.36 -8.24 11.99
C THR A 203 11.27 -7.24 10.86
N ILE A 204 12.37 -6.57 10.49
CA ILE A 204 12.40 -5.59 9.40
C ILE A 204 13.40 -6.01 8.32
N ARG A 205 13.23 -5.44 7.11
CA ARG A 205 14.11 -5.75 5.96
C ARG A 205 15.53 -5.29 6.21
N ASP A 206 16.52 -6.04 5.71
CA ASP A 206 17.96 -5.74 5.85
C ASP A 206 18.32 -4.29 5.53
N THR A 207 17.80 -3.77 4.37
CA THR A 207 18.07 -2.37 3.96
C THR A 207 17.47 -1.34 4.92
N SER A 208 16.31 -1.64 5.48
CA SER A 208 15.67 -0.78 6.50
C SER A 208 16.42 -0.90 7.81
N TYR A 209 16.84 -2.13 8.18
CA TYR A 209 17.60 -2.40 9.39
C TYR A 209 18.94 -1.67 9.40
N LYS A 210 19.70 -1.71 8.30
CA LYS A 210 21.00 -1.00 8.20
C LYS A 210 20.85 0.50 8.50
N ASN A 211 19.81 1.16 7.95
CA ASN A 211 19.56 2.57 8.22
C ASN A 211 19.06 2.84 9.64
N PHE A 212 18.19 1.98 10.14
CA PHE A 212 17.69 2.02 11.51
C PHE A 212 18.83 1.87 12.52
N GLU A 213 19.61 0.80 12.39
CA GLU A 213 20.77 0.51 13.23
C GLU A 213 21.78 1.65 13.22
N LEU A 214 22.09 2.23 12.04
CA LEU A 214 23.02 3.34 11.93
C LEU A 214 22.58 4.55 12.77
N ARG A 215 21.28 4.90 12.73
CA ARG A 215 20.74 6.02 13.53
C ARG A 215 20.77 5.72 15.02
N ILE A 216 20.40 4.50 15.41
CA ILE A 216 20.44 4.08 16.81
C ILE A 216 21.88 4.05 17.35
N ARG A 217 22.83 3.51 16.59
CA ARG A 217 24.26 3.51 16.98
C ARG A 217 24.84 4.92 17.10
N LYS A 218 24.43 5.88 16.25
CA LYS A 218 24.85 7.29 16.37
C LYS A 218 24.32 7.90 17.66
N PHE A 219 23.04 7.67 17.99
CA PHE A 219 22.47 8.14 19.24
C PHE A 219 23.16 7.52 20.47
N ARG A 220 23.37 6.20 20.45
CA ARG A 220 24.08 5.49 21.53
C ARG A 220 25.47 6.08 21.82
N LYS A 221 26.21 6.45 20.76
CA LYS A 221 27.55 7.09 20.91
C LYS A 221 27.53 8.45 21.60
N SER A 222 26.41 9.14 21.64
CA SER A 222 26.24 10.42 22.35
C SER A 222 25.83 10.25 23.81
N LEU A 223 25.68 9.00 24.29
CA LEU A 223 25.22 8.65 25.62
C LEU A 223 26.32 7.91 26.41
N ASP A 224 26.22 7.98 27.72
CA ASP A 224 26.95 7.03 28.61
C ASP A 224 26.17 5.69 28.62
N GLU A 225 26.62 4.75 27.81
CA GLU A 225 25.92 3.49 27.56
C GLU A 225 25.82 2.54 28.74
N ASN A 226 26.63 2.79 29.82
CA ASN A 226 26.60 2.00 31.04
C ASN A 226 25.52 2.47 32.03
N LYS A 227 24.89 3.65 31.78
CA LYS A 227 23.78 4.11 32.60
C LYS A 227 22.51 3.31 32.36
N PRO A 228 21.63 3.23 33.37
CA PRO A 228 20.32 2.62 33.22
C PRO A 228 19.55 3.21 32.05
N ILE A 229 18.73 2.39 31.34
CA ILE A 229 17.89 2.84 30.22
C ILE A 229 16.95 3.99 30.60
N THR A 230 16.54 4.06 31.85
CA THR A 230 15.70 5.12 32.43
C THR A 230 16.36 6.50 32.43
N HIS A 231 17.68 6.59 32.23
CA HIS A 231 18.40 7.85 32.08
C HIS A 231 18.10 8.55 30.74
N ILE A 232 17.59 7.82 29.76
CA ILE A 232 17.14 8.42 28.51
C ILE A 232 15.78 9.09 28.74
N THR A 233 15.82 10.35 29.10
CA THR A 233 14.63 11.17 29.25
C THR A 233 14.17 11.75 27.91
N LYS A 234 12.92 12.28 27.88
CA LYS A 234 12.42 13.05 26.72
C LYS A 234 13.35 14.23 26.37
N LYS A 235 13.98 14.86 27.37
CA LYS A 235 14.93 15.95 27.15
C LYS A 235 16.16 15.46 26.40
N VAL A 236 16.84 14.42 26.89
CA VAL A 236 18.03 13.84 26.26
C VAL A 236 17.76 13.46 24.80
N MET A 237 16.63 12.81 24.55
CA MET A 237 16.25 12.41 23.20
C MET A 237 15.96 13.63 22.30
N ASN A 238 15.30 14.64 22.84
CA ASN A 238 14.97 15.86 22.10
C ASN A 238 16.20 16.70 21.77
N ASP A 239 17.16 16.81 22.71
CA ASP A 239 18.43 17.52 22.51
C ASP A 239 19.21 16.90 21.33
N TYR A 240 19.35 15.58 21.30
CA TYR A 240 19.97 14.88 20.19
C TYR A 240 19.18 15.10 18.86
N LEU A 241 17.86 15.04 18.89
CA LEU A 241 17.04 15.30 17.69
C LEU A 241 17.17 16.72 17.18
N ASN A 242 17.39 17.71 18.06
CA ASN A 242 17.67 19.10 17.69
C ASN A 242 19.05 19.23 17.03
N GLU A 243 20.05 18.50 17.52
CA GLU A 243 21.35 18.41 16.86
C GLU A 243 21.24 17.81 15.45
N VAL A 244 20.47 16.73 15.28
CA VAL A 244 20.18 16.14 13.97
C VAL A 244 19.46 17.15 13.05
N LEU A 245 18.54 17.97 13.59
CA LEU A 245 17.86 19.01 12.83
C LEU A 245 18.83 20.06 12.31
N ILE A 246 19.70 20.58 13.17
CA ILE A 246 20.69 21.62 12.84
C ILE A 246 21.68 21.11 11.78
N ASN A 247 22.16 19.88 11.95
CA ASN A 247 23.19 19.31 11.08
C ASN A 247 22.64 18.69 9.78
N SER A 248 21.30 18.62 9.60
CA SER A 248 20.72 18.00 8.40
C SER A 248 19.39 18.60 7.94
N SER A 249 18.24 18.08 8.40
CA SER A 249 16.92 18.56 7.99
C SER A 249 15.81 18.10 8.93
N ALA A 250 14.66 18.77 8.90
CA ALA A 250 13.46 18.38 9.63
C ALA A 250 12.99 16.95 9.23
N ARG A 251 13.15 16.55 7.96
CA ARG A 251 12.82 15.21 7.51
C ARG A 251 13.72 14.15 8.14
N ASN A 252 15.04 14.36 8.16
CA ASN A 252 15.98 13.42 8.78
C ASN A 252 15.77 13.32 10.29
N ARG A 253 15.52 14.45 10.95
CA ARG A 253 15.13 14.50 12.37
C ARG A 253 13.86 13.67 12.63
N ASN A 254 12.82 13.82 11.80
CA ASN A 254 11.58 13.06 11.94
C ASN A 254 11.78 11.54 11.69
N ASN A 255 12.62 11.17 10.72
CA ASN A 255 12.98 9.78 10.48
C ASN A 255 13.72 9.19 11.68
N THR A 256 14.67 9.94 12.27
CA THR A 256 15.41 9.51 13.47
C THR A 256 14.46 9.35 14.66
N ARG A 257 13.52 10.28 14.85
CA ARG A 257 12.48 10.18 15.87
C ARG A 257 11.60 8.94 15.67
N ALA A 258 11.24 8.63 14.43
CA ALA A 258 10.44 7.42 14.12
C ALA A 258 11.20 6.12 14.44
N ASP A 259 12.51 6.10 14.17
CA ASP A 259 13.38 4.97 14.53
C ASP A 259 13.50 4.84 16.06
N PHE A 260 13.64 5.94 16.78
CA PHE A 260 13.60 5.93 18.26
C PHE A 260 12.27 5.39 18.77
N SER A 261 11.15 5.89 18.24
CA SER A 261 9.82 5.39 18.62
C SER A 261 9.68 3.88 18.34
N SER A 262 10.29 3.39 17.26
CA SER A 262 10.29 1.96 16.91
C SER A 262 11.15 1.13 17.84
N LEU A 263 12.32 1.64 18.30
CA LEU A 263 13.19 0.98 19.26
C LEU A 263 12.52 0.91 20.64
N PHE A 264 12.06 2.07 21.12
CA PHE A 264 11.43 2.19 22.42
C PHE A 264 10.09 1.43 22.49
N GLN A 265 9.43 1.18 21.36
CA GLN A 265 8.26 0.31 21.33
C GLN A 265 8.64 -1.14 21.65
N VAL A 266 9.76 -1.63 21.13
CA VAL A 266 10.25 -2.98 21.50
C VAL A 266 10.54 -3.08 22.98
N LEU A 267 11.15 -2.05 23.56
CA LEU A 267 11.45 -2.05 24.99
C LEU A 267 10.19 -1.98 25.85
N GLU A 268 9.18 -1.19 25.42
CA GLU A 268 7.87 -1.10 26.07
C GLU A 268 7.10 -2.43 25.97
N ASP A 269 7.07 -3.06 24.78
CA ASP A 269 6.38 -4.33 24.52
C ASP A 269 6.99 -5.52 25.32
N ASN A 270 8.25 -5.39 25.75
CA ASN A 270 8.96 -6.38 26.55
C ASN A 270 9.17 -5.94 28.03
N GLU A 271 8.40 -4.94 28.49
CA GLU A 271 8.37 -4.46 29.88
C GLU A 271 9.72 -3.97 30.45
N ILE A 272 10.70 -3.68 29.56
CA ILE A 272 12.02 -3.13 29.95
C ILE A 272 11.87 -1.65 30.35
N ILE A 273 10.92 -0.96 29.75
CA ILE A 273 10.51 0.41 30.09
C ILE A 273 9.00 0.48 30.21
N THR A 274 8.50 1.38 31.04
CA THR A 274 7.08 1.57 31.27
C THR A 274 6.35 2.38 30.19
N ASP A 275 7.09 3.18 29.40
CA ASP A 275 6.50 4.14 28.48
C ASP A 275 7.46 4.53 27.36
N ASN A 276 6.93 4.58 26.14
CA ASN A 276 7.66 5.01 24.95
C ASN A 276 7.70 6.55 24.84
N ILE A 277 8.69 7.14 25.49
CA ILE A 277 8.87 8.60 25.53
C ILE A 277 9.05 9.24 24.14
N ALA A 278 9.54 8.49 23.14
CA ALA A 278 9.70 9.01 21.78
C ALA A 278 8.35 9.36 21.11
N LYS A 279 7.26 8.70 21.49
CA LYS A 279 5.90 9.03 21.02
C LYS A 279 5.48 10.43 21.45
N LYS A 280 5.96 10.91 22.62
CA LYS A 280 5.63 12.22 23.19
C LYS A 280 6.42 13.37 22.55
N ILE A 281 7.31 13.11 21.60
CA ILE A 281 8.07 14.11 20.86
C ILE A 281 7.34 14.49 19.58
N ASN A 282 7.14 15.77 19.34
CA ASN A 282 6.41 16.27 18.18
C ASN A 282 7.13 16.00 16.86
N VAL A 283 6.36 15.74 15.80
CA VAL A 283 6.84 15.69 14.43
C VAL A 283 6.91 17.10 13.87
N LEU A 284 8.03 17.47 13.26
CA LEU A 284 8.19 18.77 12.63
C LEU A 284 7.63 18.79 11.22
N LYS A 285 7.11 19.94 10.79
CA LYS A 285 6.74 20.14 9.38
C LYS A 285 8.02 20.02 8.53
N SER A 286 7.99 19.16 7.53
CA SER A 286 9.08 19.01 6.56
C SER A 286 8.54 19.23 5.16
N ASN A 287 9.19 20.12 4.42
CA ASN A 287 8.91 20.29 3.00
C ASN A 287 9.82 19.33 2.22
N PRO A 288 9.26 18.35 1.50
CA PRO A 288 10.08 17.49 0.67
C PRO A 288 10.70 18.32 -0.48
N GLU A 289 12.01 18.23 -0.65
CA GLU A 289 12.63 18.65 -1.91
C GLU A 289 12.18 17.69 -3.01
N ARG A 290 11.65 18.24 -4.11
CA ARG A 290 11.09 17.45 -5.22
C ARG A 290 11.99 17.59 -6.44
N ASN A 291 12.17 16.48 -7.16
CA ASN A 291 12.73 16.56 -8.49
C ASN A 291 11.73 17.27 -9.42
N LYS A 292 12.22 18.26 -10.16
CA LYS A 292 11.44 18.94 -11.21
C LYS A 292 11.22 18.04 -12.42
N THR A 293 10.17 18.31 -13.17
CA THR A 293 9.94 17.71 -14.48
C THR A 293 10.81 18.39 -15.55
N TYR A 294 11.25 17.64 -16.55
CA TYR A 294 11.92 18.19 -17.72
C TYR A 294 10.90 18.83 -18.67
N THR A 295 11.27 19.93 -19.33
CA THR A 295 10.53 20.44 -20.48
C THR A 295 10.65 19.47 -21.66
N SER A 296 9.79 19.59 -22.65
CA SER A 296 9.86 18.74 -23.86
C SER A 296 11.16 18.96 -24.66
N GLU A 297 11.64 20.19 -24.68
CA GLU A 297 12.90 20.58 -25.29
C GLU A 297 14.10 19.96 -24.56
N MET A 298 14.24 20.21 -23.25
CA MET A 298 15.29 19.59 -22.45
C MET A 298 15.34 18.07 -22.59
N GLN A 299 14.17 17.42 -22.61
CA GLN A 299 14.10 15.97 -22.78
C GLN A 299 14.65 15.54 -24.14
N LYS A 300 14.26 16.24 -25.22
CA LYS A 300 14.72 15.97 -26.59
C LYS A 300 16.24 16.16 -26.70
N ASP A 301 16.74 17.25 -26.16
CA ASP A 301 18.18 17.56 -26.21
C ASP A 301 19.02 16.54 -25.45
N ILE A 302 18.57 16.14 -24.24
CA ILE A 302 19.24 15.09 -23.46
C ILE A 302 19.23 13.75 -24.21
N TYR A 303 18.11 13.39 -24.83
CA TYR A 303 18.03 12.13 -25.59
C TYR A 303 18.95 12.15 -26.81
N SER A 304 18.93 13.22 -27.61
CA SER A 304 19.81 13.38 -28.79
C SER A 304 21.29 13.42 -28.40
N PHE A 305 21.62 14.01 -27.27
CA PHE A 305 22.99 14.00 -26.74
C PHE A 305 23.43 12.58 -26.33
N LEU A 306 22.58 11.87 -25.58
CA LEU A 306 22.88 10.53 -25.12
C LEU A 306 22.93 9.49 -26.24
N GLU A 307 22.17 9.66 -27.31
CA GLU A 307 22.20 8.80 -28.49
C GLU A 307 23.57 8.75 -29.11
N LYS A 308 24.31 9.87 -29.10
CA LYS A 308 25.65 9.99 -29.63
C LYS A 308 26.75 9.64 -28.62
N ASN A 309 26.51 9.86 -27.31
CA ASN A 309 27.56 9.83 -26.30
C ASN A 309 27.45 8.68 -25.31
N ASP A 310 26.23 8.16 -25.03
CA ASP A 310 26.04 7.12 -24.04
C ASP A 310 24.73 6.37 -24.26
N GLN A 311 24.73 5.40 -25.16
CA GLN A 311 23.57 4.59 -25.50
C GLN A 311 23.08 3.72 -24.34
N ILE A 312 23.99 3.28 -23.43
CA ILE A 312 23.62 2.49 -22.26
C ILE A 312 22.77 3.35 -21.31
N LEU A 313 23.22 4.57 -21.03
CA LEU A 313 22.49 5.49 -20.16
C LEU A 313 21.19 5.95 -20.81
N LEU A 314 21.16 6.14 -22.13
CA LEU A 314 19.95 6.48 -22.86
C LEU A 314 18.88 5.41 -22.69
N LEU A 315 19.22 4.14 -22.99
CA LEU A 315 18.26 3.04 -22.82
C LEU A 315 17.82 2.87 -21.37
N PHE A 316 18.73 3.02 -20.41
CA PHE A 316 18.41 3.03 -18.99
C PHE A 316 17.35 4.09 -18.65
N ILE A 317 17.53 5.32 -19.14
CA ILE A 317 16.58 6.43 -18.94
C ILE A 317 15.25 6.15 -19.66
N LYS A 318 15.26 5.52 -20.84
CA LYS A 318 14.05 5.13 -21.56
C LYS A 318 13.20 4.12 -20.75
N PHE A 319 13.81 3.18 -20.03
CA PHE A 319 13.09 2.31 -19.09
C PHE A 319 12.45 3.09 -17.93
N VAL A 320 13.14 4.10 -17.42
CA VAL A 320 12.57 5.00 -16.39
C VAL A 320 11.43 5.85 -16.95
N SER A 321 11.53 6.30 -18.19
CA SER A 321 10.58 7.19 -18.88
C SER A 321 9.32 6.46 -19.35
N TYR A 322 9.48 5.40 -20.14
CA TYR A 322 8.38 4.76 -20.87
C TYR A 322 7.77 3.60 -20.09
N ASN A 323 8.59 2.85 -19.37
CA ASN A 323 8.09 1.73 -18.56
C ASN A 323 7.82 2.13 -17.10
N PHE A 324 8.15 3.37 -16.74
CA PHE A 324 7.96 3.92 -15.40
C PHE A 324 8.61 3.05 -14.31
N LEU A 325 9.78 2.50 -14.58
CA LEU A 325 10.56 1.79 -13.58
C LEU A 325 11.32 2.77 -12.68
N ARG A 326 11.52 2.39 -11.43
CA ARG A 326 12.46 3.10 -10.57
C ARG A 326 13.88 2.75 -10.99
N PRO A 327 14.87 3.67 -10.89
CA PRO A 327 16.26 3.35 -11.26
C PRO A 327 16.80 2.07 -10.62
N ILE A 328 16.43 1.76 -9.37
CA ILE A 328 16.82 0.51 -8.72
C ILE A 328 16.17 -0.73 -9.35
N GLU A 329 14.94 -0.61 -9.85
CA GLU A 329 14.25 -1.70 -10.55
C GLU A 329 14.91 -1.96 -11.91
N VAL A 330 15.34 -0.91 -12.61
CA VAL A 330 16.09 -1.03 -13.88
C VAL A 330 17.44 -1.72 -13.66
N CYS A 331 18.17 -1.37 -12.60
CA CYS A 331 19.45 -1.98 -12.25
C CYS A 331 19.39 -3.50 -11.99
N GLU A 332 18.24 -4.00 -11.59
CA GLU A 332 18.06 -5.41 -11.24
C GLU A 332 17.47 -6.26 -12.37
N LEU A 333 17.18 -5.64 -13.53
CA LEU A 333 16.68 -6.37 -14.70
C LEU A 333 17.74 -7.32 -15.26
N LYS A 334 17.34 -8.58 -15.41
CA LYS A 334 18.09 -9.58 -16.14
C LYS A 334 17.49 -9.80 -17.55
N ILE A 335 18.25 -10.33 -18.46
CA ILE A 335 17.78 -10.65 -19.81
C ILE A 335 16.53 -11.53 -19.78
N LYS A 336 16.49 -12.57 -18.96
CA LYS A 336 15.33 -13.46 -18.78
C LYS A 336 14.08 -12.81 -18.20
N ASP A 337 14.19 -11.62 -17.63
CA ASP A 337 13.04 -10.89 -17.10
C ASP A 337 12.28 -10.14 -18.19
N ILE A 338 12.78 -10.15 -19.44
CA ILE A 338 12.19 -9.46 -20.58
C ILE A 338 11.62 -10.49 -21.55
N ASP A 339 10.30 -10.53 -21.65
CA ASP A 339 9.56 -11.34 -22.61
C ASP A 339 9.13 -10.44 -23.78
N LEU A 340 9.87 -10.47 -24.88
CA LEU A 340 9.57 -9.66 -26.07
C LEU A 340 8.33 -10.18 -26.82
N ILE A 341 8.09 -11.49 -26.81
CA ILE A 341 6.93 -12.09 -27.50
C ILE A 341 5.66 -11.69 -26.76
N GLY A 342 5.63 -11.85 -25.45
CA GLY A 342 4.50 -11.46 -24.60
C GLY A 342 4.46 -9.96 -24.28
N LYS A 343 5.45 -9.18 -24.71
CA LYS A 343 5.63 -7.74 -24.40
C LYS A 343 5.54 -7.46 -22.91
N ARG A 344 6.25 -8.25 -22.08
CA ARG A 344 6.18 -8.21 -20.62
C ARG A 344 7.54 -8.10 -19.95
N ILE A 345 7.58 -7.40 -18.81
CA ILE A 345 8.71 -7.39 -17.89
C ILE A 345 8.30 -8.00 -16.55
N TYR A 346 9.14 -8.89 -16.05
CA TYR A 346 8.98 -9.55 -14.75
C TYR A 346 9.88 -8.90 -13.71
N LEU A 347 9.33 -8.02 -12.88
CA LEU A 347 10.07 -7.33 -11.83
C LEU A 347 10.13 -8.21 -10.56
N ARG A 348 11.31 -8.76 -10.31
CA ARG A 348 11.56 -9.58 -9.12
C ARG A 348 11.95 -8.68 -7.95
N THR A 349 11.12 -8.59 -6.95
CA THR A 349 11.46 -7.89 -5.71
C THR A 349 11.66 -8.91 -4.60
N LYS A 350 12.78 -8.79 -3.88
CA LYS A 350 13.11 -9.68 -2.74
C LYS A 350 11.91 -9.80 -1.80
N ASN A 351 11.39 -11.03 -1.60
CA ASN A 351 10.26 -11.35 -0.72
C ASN A 351 8.88 -10.76 -1.12
N LYS A 352 8.65 -10.47 -2.40
CA LYS A 352 7.33 -10.10 -2.92
C LYS A 352 7.01 -10.93 -4.16
N THR A 353 5.71 -11.10 -4.45
CA THR A 353 5.23 -11.63 -5.72
C THR A 353 5.87 -10.88 -6.89
N VAL A 354 6.22 -11.62 -7.94
CA VAL A 354 6.76 -11.04 -9.19
C VAL A 354 5.72 -10.07 -9.75
N LYS A 355 6.15 -8.83 -9.95
CA LYS A 355 5.31 -7.82 -10.55
C LYS A 355 5.49 -7.84 -12.06
N ILE A 356 4.42 -8.03 -12.80
CA ILE A 356 4.42 -8.03 -14.26
C ILE A 356 4.04 -6.62 -14.75
N LYS A 357 4.75 -6.11 -15.74
CA LYS A 357 4.41 -4.88 -16.46
C LYS A 357 4.49 -5.10 -17.96
N ILE A 358 3.71 -4.37 -18.71
CA ILE A 358 3.78 -4.34 -20.17
C ILE A 358 4.99 -3.53 -20.60
N ILE A 359 5.70 -3.97 -21.64
CA ILE A 359 6.70 -3.19 -22.34
C ILE A 359 5.98 -2.43 -23.46
N PRO A 360 5.96 -1.10 -23.46
CA PRO A 360 5.39 -0.33 -24.55
C PRO A 360 6.23 -0.49 -25.82
N GLU A 361 5.61 -0.49 -27.00
CA GLU A 361 6.28 -0.71 -28.30
C GLU A 361 7.42 0.28 -28.53
N ILE A 362 7.23 1.54 -28.19
CA ILE A 362 8.26 2.57 -28.24
C ILE A 362 9.56 2.20 -27.48
N LEU A 363 9.51 1.28 -26.53
CA LEU A 363 10.70 0.80 -25.82
C LEU A 363 11.25 -0.49 -26.44
N ILE A 364 10.40 -1.30 -27.07
CA ILE A 364 10.82 -2.55 -27.74
C ILE A 364 11.77 -2.22 -28.90
N ASP A 365 11.45 -1.19 -29.67
CA ASP A 365 12.24 -0.75 -30.84
C ASP A 365 13.66 -0.28 -30.45
N ASP A 366 13.85 0.14 -29.22
CA ASP A 366 15.14 0.59 -28.69
C ASP A 366 16.01 -0.53 -28.09
N LEU A 367 15.44 -1.74 -27.92
CA LEU A 367 16.17 -2.83 -27.27
C LEU A 367 17.21 -3.45 -28.19
N PRO A 368 18.40 -3.80 -27.65
CA PRO A 368 19.34 -4.61 -28.40
C PRO A 368 18.79 -6.03 -28.63
N ASP A 369 19.38 -6.76 -29.58
CA ASP A 369 19.05 -8.16 -29.78
C ASP A 369 19.41 -8.99 -28.54
N LEU A 370 18.38 -9.27 -27.72
CA LEU A 370 18.54 -9.95 -26.43
C LEU A 370 18.90 -11.44 -26.57
N SER A 371 18.68 -12.03 -27.74
CA SER A 371 19.00 -13.46 -28.01
C SER A 371 20.50 -13.77 -27.92
N ARG A 372 21.34 -12.75 -28.05
CA ARG A 372 22.81 -12.86 -28.01
C ARG A 372 23.38 -12.96 -26.59
N TYR A 373 22.58 -12.72 -25.57
CA TYR A 373 23.04 -12.61 -24.19
C TYR A 373 22.60 -13.79 -23.33
N ASN A 374 23.39 -14.08 -22.30
CA ASN A 374 23.00 -15.09 -21.32
C ASN A 374 21.73 -14.60 -20.57
N PRO A 375 20.67 -15.44 -20.45
CA PRO A 375 19.44 -15.10 -19.75
C PRO A 375 19.62 -14.65 -18.29
N ASP A 376 20.66 -15.11 -17.61
CA ASP A 376 20.94 -14.78 -16.21
C ASP A 376 21.78 -13.51 -16.03
N SER A 377 22.34 -12.97 -17.09
CA SER A 377 23.10 -11.71 -17.06
C SER A 377 22.19 -10.50 -16.86
N PHE A 378 22.76 -9.42 -16.30
CA PHE A 378 22.04 -8.15 -16.13
C PHE A 378 21.87 -7.42 -17.46
N LEU A 379 20.70 -6.85 -17.70
CA LEU A 379 20.46 -6.04 -18.88
C LEU A 379 21.42 -4.85 -18.92
N PHE A 380 21.65 -4.17 -17.80
CA PHE A 380 22.49 -2.98 -17.70
C PHE A 380 23.71 -3.22 -16.82
N THR A 381 24.89 -2.94 -17.36
CA THR A 381 26.16 -2.94 -16.63
C THR A 381 26.95 -1.66 -16.93
N PRO A 382 28.04 -1.38 -16.24
CA PRO A 382 28.90 -0.23 -16.54
C PRO A 382 29.40 -0.15 -17.98
N THR A 383 29.67 -1.30 -18.60
CA THR A 383 30.39 -1.41 -19.87
C THR A 383 29.54 -1.87 -21.04
N GLY A 384 28.29 -2.33 -20.78
CA GLY A 384 27.44 -2.83 -21.88
C GLY A 384 26.14 -3.46 -21.37
N PHE A 385 25.51 -4.17 -22.30
CA PHE A 385 24.29 -4.94 -22.05
C PHE A 385 24.62 -6.42 -21.87
N GLY A 386 23.79 -7.15 -21.11
CA GLY A 386 23.83 -8.61 -21.04
C GLY A 386 25.10 -9.17 -20.42
N GLN A 387 25.65 -8.54 -19.40
CA GLN A 387 26.89 -8.94 -18.73
C GLN A 387 26.64 -9.23 -17.24
N ASP A 388 27.61 -9.86 -16.58
CA ASP A 388 27.59 -10.07 -15.15
C ASP A 388 28.07 -8.81 -14.41
N TRP A 389 27.41 -8.50 -13.31
CA TRP A 389 27.76 -7.38 -12.46
C TRP A 389 27.47 -7.69 -11.00
N ILE A 390 28.46 -8.28 -10.33
CA ILE A 390 28.33 -8.73 -8.96
C ILE A 390 28.58 -7.56 -8.01
N THR A 391 27.50 -6.87 -7.62
CA THR A 391 27.52 -5.82 -6.59
C THR A 391 26.12 -5.62 -6.00
N GLU A 392 26.05 -4.96 -4.85
CA GLU A 392 24.79 -4.65 -4.19
C GLU A 392 23.87 -3.75 -5.04
N PRO A 393 22.55 -3.96 -5.01
CA PRO A 393 21.60 -3.18 -5.81
C PRO A 393 21.72 -1.65 -5.63
N ASN A 394 21.99 -1.20 -4.39
CA ASN A 394 22.20 0.22 -4.13
C ASN A 394 23.46 0.77 -4.83
N ASN A 395 24.54 0.00 -4.85
CA ASN A 395 25.78 0.42 -5.55
C ASN A 395 25.54 0.53 -7.07
N LYS A 396 24.75 -0.38 -7.65
CA LYS A 396 24.37 -0.31 -9.08
C LYS A 396 23.61 0.98 -9.37
N ARG A 397 22.59 1.30 -8.54
CA ARG A 397 21.81 2.54 -8.67
C ARG A 397 22.70 3.78 -8.50
N ASP A 398 23.59 3.76 -7.52
CA ASP A 398 24.49 4.89 -7.25
C ASP A 398 25.49 5.10 -8.38
N TYR A 399 25.96 4.01 -9.02
CA TYR A 399 26.79 4.09 -10.23
C TYR A 399 26.06 4.82 -11.36
N PHE A 400 24.84 4.40 -11.73
CA PHE A 400 24.08 5.07 -12.79
C PHE A 400 23.68 6.50 -12.41
N SER A 401 23.45 6.77 -11.13
CA SER A 401 23.19 8.13 -10.63
C SER A 401 24.41 9.03 -10.79
N LYS A 402 25.61 8.49 -10.51
CA LYS A 402 26.90 9.19 -10.73
C LYS A 402 27.17 9.40 -12.21
N ARG A 403 27.03 8.35 -13.03
CA ARG A 403 27.17 8.43 -14.50
C ARG A 403 26.24 9.49 -15.10
N PHE A 404 24.97 9.53 -14.68
CA PHE A 404 24.03 10.57 -15.10
C PHE A 404 24.48 11.98 -14.67
N LYS A 405 25.03 12.13 -13.47
CA LYS A 405 25.57 13.41 -13.01
C LYS A 405 26.73 13.86 -13.88
N GLU A 406 27.67 12.98 -14.15
CA GLU A 406 28.90 13.29 -14.90
C GLU A 406 28.62 13.55 -16.40
N VAL A 407 27.79 12.71 -17.02
CA VAL A 407 27.50 12.78 -18.45
C VAL A 407 26.44 13.86 -18.76
N VAL A 408 25.31 13.85 -18.06
CA VAL A 408 24.15 14.69 -18.40
C VAL A 408 24.17 16.00 -17.63
N LYS A 409 24.23 15.91 -16.27
CA LYS A 409 24.08 17.12 -15.47
C LYS A 409 25.21 18.10 -15.67
N THR A 410 26.43 17.63 -15.85
CA THR A 410 27.60 18.50 -16.14
C THR A 410 27.42 19.15 -17.49
N HIS A 411 27.06 18.40 -18.53
CA HIS A 411 26.90 18.93 -19.89
C HIS A 411 25.81 19.98 -20.02
N PHE A 412 24.62 19.72 -19.40
CA PHE A 412 23.47 20.62 -19.46
C PHE A 412 23.38 21.61 -18.29
N ASN A 413 24.40 21.70 -17.44
CA ASN A 413 24.47 22.54 -16.27
C ASN A 413 23.21 22.40 -15.36
N LEU A 414 22.74 21.16 -15.12
CA LEU A 414 21.54 20.90 -14.36
C LEU A 414 21.80 20.96 -12.86
N ASN A 415 20.98 21.70 -12.13
CA ASN A 415 21.06 21.82 -10.68
C ASN A 415 20.58 20.55 -9.93
N LYS A 416 20.52 20.61 -8.59
CA LYS A 416 20.12 19.46 -7.75
C LYS A 416 18.68 18.99 -7.97
N ASP A 417 17.82 19.84 -8.51
CA ASP A 417 16.39 19.56 -8.68
C ASP A 417 16.11 18.56 -9.81
N TYR A 418 17.07 18.32 -10.69
CA TYR A 418 16.96 17.41 -11.82
C TYR A 418 17.76 16.12 -11.60
N GLY A 419 17.18 14.99 -11.95
CA GLY A 419 17.82 13.69 -11.84
C GLY A 419 17.19 12.66 -12.78
N MET A 420 17.69 11.44 -12.81
CA MET A 420 17.07 10.36 -13.59
C MET A 420 15.60 10.16 -13.23
N TYR A 421 15.24 10.32 -11.96
CA TYR A 421 13.86 10.18 -11.51
C TYR A 421 12.94 11.28 -12.05
N SER A 422 13.47 12.42 -12.44
CA SER A 422 12.74 13.51 -13.12
C SER A 422 12.11 13.05 -14.44
N PHE A 423 12.74 12.14 -15.17
CA PHE A 423 12.15 11.56 -16.38
C PHE A 423 10.87 10.80 -16.08
N ARG A 424 10.86 10.01 -14.99
CA ARG A 424 9.65 9.32 -14.56
C ARG A 424 8.53 10.32 -14.24
N HIS A 425 8.84 11.41 -13.52
CA HIS A 425 7.87 12.48 -13.24
C HIS A 425 7.33 13.11 -14.52
N THR A 426 8.23 13.48 -15.44
CA THR A 426 7.89 14.11 -16.73
C THR A 426 6.92 13.26 -17.54
N PHE A 427 7.24 11.97 -17.71
CA PHE A 427 6.43 11.10 -18.55
C PHE A 427 5.11 10.68 -17.90
N ILE A 428 5.07 10.51 -16.57
CA ILE A 428 3.81 10.28 -15.86
C ILE A 428 2.91 11.53 -15.98
N THR A 429 3.46 12.73 -15.82
CA THR A 429 2.70 13.98 -16.00
C THR A 429 2.15 14.11 -17.42
N LYS A 430 2.97 13.85 -18.46
CA LYS A 430 2.55 13.86 -19.86
C LYS A 430 1.42 12.85 -20.09
N LEU A 431 1.60 11.61 -19.66
CA LEU A 431 0.61 10.55 -19.82
C LEU A 431 -0.70 10.86 -19.09
N TYR A 432 -0.62 11.33 -17.85
CA TYR A 432 -1.78 11.75 -17.08
C TYR A 432 -2.59 12.82 -17.80
N ARG A 433 -1.94 13.91 -18.22
CA ARG A 433 -2.59 15.03 -18.92
C ARG A 433 -3.21 14.59 -20.24
N GLU A 434 -2.52 13.74 -21.02
CA GLU A 434 -3.04 13.24 -22.29
C GLU A 434 -4.29 12.37 -22.07
N MET A 435 -4.25 11.45 -21.11
CA MET A 435 -5.41 10.61 -20.77
C MET A 435 -6.59 11.42 -20.22
N ARG A 436 -6.33 12.55 -19.55
CA ARG A 436 -7.39 13.45 -19.03
C ARG A 436 -8.19 14.13 -20.13
N LYS A 437 -7.66 14.26 -21.33
CA LYS A 437 -8.39 14.86 -22.48
C LYS A 437 -9.59 14.00 -22.92
N SER A 438 -9.52 12.67 -22.73
CA SER A 438 -10.53 11.73 -23.22
C SER A 438 -11.21 10.91 -22.13
N SER A 439 -10.77 11.00 -20.88
CA SER A 439 -11.27 10.18 -19.78
C SER A 439 -11.54 11.00 -18.52
N SER A 440 -12.43 10.51 -17.67
CA SER A 440 -12.69 11.10 -16.35
C SER A 440 -11.44 11.03 -15.48
N GLN A 441 -11.38 11.87 -14.44
CA GLN A 441 -10.25 11.89 -13.50
C GLN A 441 -10.05 10.52 -12.80
N PHE A 442 -11.13 9.89 -12.39
CA PHE A 442 -11.10 8.60 -11.72
C PHE A 442 -10.58 7.50 -12.66
N GLU A 443 -11.12 7.43 -13.87
CA GLU A 443 -10.71 6.46 -14.90
C GLU A 443 -9.22 6.63 -15.25
N THR A 444 -8.78 7.87 -15.47
CA THR A 444 -7.38 8.20 -15.72
C THR A 444 -6.47 7.72 -14.59
N LYS A 445 -6.83 8.02 -13.34
CA LYS A 445 -6.04 7.59 -12.17
C LYS A 445 -6.03 6.06 -12.04
N SER A 446 -7.13 5.38 -12.29
CA SER A 446 -7.23 3.93 -12.23
C SER A 446 -6.32 3.26 -13.27
N LYS A 447 -6.37 3.70 -14.52
CA LYS A 447 -5.49 3.21 -15.58
C LYS A 447 -4.01 3.52 -15.28
N LEU A 448 -3.74 4.75 -14.84
CA LEU A 448 -2.37 5.19 -14.54
C LEU A 448 -1.77 4.43 -13.35
N MET A 449 -2.57 4.05 -12.36
CA MET A 449 -2.13 3.23 -11.23
C MET A 449 -1.58 1.88 -11.69
N LEU A 450 -2.28 1.21 -12.62
CA LEU A 450 -1.82 -0.04 -13.23
C LEU A 450 -0.52 0.15 -14.01
N ILE A 451 -0.48 1.16 -14.87
CA ILE A 451 0.69 1.47 -15.73
C ILE A 451 1.92 1.79 -14.89
N THR A 452 1.79 2.67 -13.90
CA THR A 452 2.90 3.12 -13.05
C THR A 452 3.25 2.14 -11.94
N GLY A 453 2.30 1.25 -11.60
CA GLY A 453 2.44 0.22 -10.58
C GLY A 453 2.39 0.74 -9.16
N HIS A 454 1.59 1.77 -8.89
CA HIS A 454 1.26 2.17 -7.53
C HIS A 454 0.32 1.14 -6.89
N SER A 455 0.55 0.83 -5.62
CA SER A 455 -0.22 -0.19 -4.89
C SER A 455 -1.57 0.32 -4.38
N THR A 456 -1.75 1.63 -4.26
CA THR A 456 -3.00 2.24 -3.78
C THR A 456 -3.31 3.53 -4.53
N MET A 457 -4.59 3.87 -4.66
CA MET A 457 -5.05 5.13 -5.25
C MET A 457 -4.51 6.33 -4.46
N THR A 458 -4.54 6.28 -3.14
CA THR A 458 -4.01 7.36 -2.27
C THR A 458 -2.53 7.64 -2.51
N ALA A 459 -1.73 6.57 -2.74
CA ALA A 459 -0.30 6.73 -3.05
C ALA A 459 -0.10 7.39 -4.42
N LEU A 460 -0.90 7.01 -5.43
CA LEU A 460 -0.87 7.64 -6.75
C LEU A 460 -1.30 9.11 -6.67
N GLU A 461 -2.40 9.43 -6.00
CA GLU A 461 -2.91 10.80 -5.85
C GLU A 461 -1.90 11.71 -5.15
N LYS A 462 -1.30 11.21 -4.07
CA LYS A 462 -0.21 11.94 -3.41
C LYS A 462 0.93 12.19 -4.37
N TYR A 463 1.32 11.16 -5.14
CA TYR A 463 2.39 11.28 -6.13
C TYR A 463 2.06 12.30 -7.22
N LEU A 464 0.85 12.28 -7.80
CA LEU A 464 0.43 13.23 -8.84
C LEU A 464 0.42 14.67 -8.35
N ARG A 465 -0.06 14.91 -7.11
CA ARG A 465 0.05 16.24 -6.48
C ARG A 465 1.51 16.65 -6.28
N ASP A 466 2.34 15.69 -5.87
CA ASP A 466 3.75 15.94 -5.60
C ASP A 466 4.56 16.30 -6.87
N ILE A 467 4.10 15.96 -8.05
CA ILE A 467 4.74 16.29 -9.34
C ILE A 467 3.96 17.35 -10.15
N ASP A 468 2.99 18.03 -9.55
CA ASP A 468 2.13 19.04 -10.16
C ASP A 468 1.43 18.57 -11.47
N ALA A 469 1.12 17.28 -11.56
CA ALA A 469 0.43 16.71 -12.71
C ALA A 469 -1.05 17.15 -12.79
N GLU A 470 -1.66 17.47 -11.66
CA GLU A 470 -3.07 17.85 -11.51
C GLU A 470 -3.31 19.37 -11.54
N LEU A 471 -2.46 20.12 -12.22
CA LEU A 471 -2.73 21.55 -12.43
C LEU A 471 -3.99 21.74 -13.27
N PRO A 472 -4.82 22.76 -13.00
CA PRO A 472 -5.95 23.10 -13.81
C PRO A 472 -5.50 23.48 -15.24
N GLU A 473 -6.37 23.26 -16.21
CA GLU A 473 -6.22 23.82 -17.56
C GLU A 473 -6.46 25.34 -17.52
N ASP A 474 -6.16 26.04 -18.62
CA ASP A 474 -6.46 27.46 -18.73
C ASP A 474 -7.97 27.71 -18.55
N TYR A 475 -8.31 28.44 -17.51
CA TYR A 475 -9.68 28.79 -17.14
C TYR A 475 -10.07 30.22 -17.53
N SER A 476 -9.27 30.90 -18.35
CA SER A 476 -9.50 32.29 -18.76
C SER A 476 -10.88 32.48 -19.40
N ASN A 477 -11.37 31.45 -20.11
CA ASN A 477 -12.68 31.50 -20.74
C ASN A 477 -13.86 31.48 -19.77
N LEU A 478 -13.65 31.05 -18.52
CA LEU A 478 -14.66 31.07 -17.46
C LEU A 478 -14.74 32.43 -16.75
N LEU A 479 -13.78 33.30 -17.02
CA LEU A 479 -13.69 34.65 -16.41
C LEU A 479 -14.13 35.76 -17.36
N LYS A 480 -14.43 35.44 -18.60
CA LYS A 480 -14.99 36.33 -19.63
C LYS A 480 -16.50 36.19 -19.67
#